data_84aeba7d308e6cb1aaaa96af6299d58d
#
_entry.id   84aeba7d308e6cb1aaaa96af6299d58d
#
_cell.length_a   1.000
_cell.length_b   1.000
_cell.length_c   1.000
_cell.angle_alpha   90.00
_cell.angle_beta   90.00
_cell.angle_gamma   90.00
#
_symmetry.space_group_name_H-M   'P 1'
#
loop_
_entity.id
_entity.type
_entity.pdbx_description
1 polymer ?
#
loop_
_entity_poly.entity_id
_entity_poly.type
_entity_poly.pdbx_seq_one_letter_code
_entity_poly.pdbx_strand_id
1 'polypeptide(L)'
;MLERVPNGKNDWRPHPKSRSLGELAVHLAQLPGFGIMMLTHDEFDGLAPRAPEPALATSADRVKMFDALSAQLRGLLENLTWDQAKKPWTLRFGDRIAMKAQRAGVLRSAFVTHSAHHRAQLGVYLRLLDVAVPWSYGGSADENP
;
A
#
# COMPACT_ATOMS: atom_id res chain seq x y z
N MET A 1 -1.40 1.76 -12.42
CA MET A 1 -1.46 3.00 -11.59
C MET A 1 -0.07 3.56 -11.30
N LEU A 2 0.81 2.84 -10.59
CA LEU A 2 2.15 3.35 -10.24
C LEU A 2 3.00 3.73 -11.47
N GLU A 3 2.91 2.97 -12.54
CA GLU A 3 3.57 3.25 -13.82
C GLU A 3 3.18 4.60 -14.45
N ARG A 4 1.96 5.06 -14.15
CA ARG A 4 1.40 6.31 -14.68
C ARG A 4 1.76 7.54 -13.85
N VAL A 5 2.41 7.37 -12.72
CA VAL A 5 2.82 8.51 -11.88
C VAL A 5 3.88 9.33 -12.61
N PRO A 6 3.60 10.60 -12.96
CA PRO A 6 4.54 11.41 -13.73
C PRO A 6 5.77 11.76 -12.88
N ASN A 7 6.96 11.51 -13.46
CA ASN A 7 8.21 11.91 -12.85
C ASN A 7 8.29 13.46 -12.78
N GLY A 8 8.94 13.97 -11.74
CA GLY A 8 9.07 15.41 -11.52
C GLY A 8 7.85 16.11 -10.91
N LYS A 9 6.80 15.35 -10.55
CA LYS A 9 5.61 15.88 -9.88
C LYS A 9 5.45 15.37 -8.44
N ASN A 10 6.53 14.85 -7.84
CA ASN A 10 6.46 14.22 -6.52
C ASN A 10 5.90 15.14 -5.42
N ASP A 11 6.20 16.44 -5.48
CA ASP A 11 5.76 17.42 -4.47
C ASP A 11 4.36 17.98 -4.72
N TRP A 12 3.77 17.68 -5.90
CA TRP A 12 2.42 18.12 -6.21
C TRP A 12 1.39 17.48 -5.26
N ARG A 13 0.41 18.27 -4.84
CA ARG A 13 -0.69 17.82 -3.99
C ARG A 13 -1.99 18.55 -4.33
N PRO A 14 -3.15 17.89 -4.25
CA PRO A 14 -4.43 18.52 -4.59
C PRO A 14 -4.86 19.55 -3.53
N HIS A 15 -4.36 19.44 -2.31
CA HIS A 15 -4.65 20.33 -1.20
C HIS A 15 -3.48 20.32 -0.21
N PRO A 16 -3.15 21.45 0.47
CA PRO A 16 -2.02 21.52 1.43
C PRO A 16 -2.07 20.47 2.54
N LYS A 17 -3.26 20.03 2.94
CA LYS A 17 -3.45 18.99 3.97
C LYS A 17 -3.39 17.56 3.43
N SER A 18 -3.32 17.37 2.11
CA SER A 18 -3.23 16.05 1.49
C SER A 18 -1.78 15.58 1.39
N ARG A 19 -1.59 14.28 1.30
CA ARG A 19 -0.29 13.72 0.88
C ARG A 19 0.09 14.26 -0.49
N SER A 20 1.39 14.41 -0.74
CA SER A 20 1.84 14.67 -2.11
C SER A 20 1.68 13.43 -3.00
N LEU A 21 1.76 13.64 -4.31
CA LEU A 21 1.73 12.54 -5.28
C LEU A 21 2.83 11.51 -5.00
N GLY A 22 4.04 11.98 -4.71
CA GLY A 22 5.18 11.12 -4.37
C GLY A 22 4.93 10.32 -3.09
N GLU A 23 4.50 10.99 -2.02
CA GLU A 23 4.17 10.35 -0.74
C GLU A 23 3.08 9.27 -0.89
N LEU A 24 2.02 9.56 -1.66
CA LEU A 24 0.94 8.60 -1.90
C LEU A 24 1.42 7.41 -2.73
N ALA A 25 2.20 7.67 -3.77
CA ALA A 25 2.71 6.62 -4.66
C ALA A 25 3.75 5.72 -3.95
N VAL A 26 4.64 6.28 -3.13
CA VAL A 26 5.58 5.52 -2.30
C VAL A 26 4.81 4.66 -1.29
N HIS A 27 3.83 5.24 -0.60
CA HIS A 27 3.00 4.50 0.34
C HIS A 27 2.30 3.31 -0.32
N LEU A 28 1.71 3.51 -1.50
CA LEU A 28 1.06 2.43 -2.25
C LEU A 28 2.06 1.34 -2.66
N ALA A 29 3.27 1.73 -3.08
CA ALA A 29 4.33 0.77 -3.43
C ALA A 29 4.81 -0.08 -2.25
N GLN A 30 4.74 0.45 -1.03
CA GLN A 30 5.17 -0.23 0.21
C GLN A 30 4.08 -1.12 0.84
N LEU A 31 2.82 -0.99 0.44
CA LEU A 31 1.70 -1.71 1.08
C LEU A 31 1.89 -3.24 1.12
N PRO A 32 2.44 -3.93 0.10
CA PRO A 32 2.70 -5.37 0.23
C PRO A 32 3.67 -5.70 1.38
N GLY A 33 4.59 -4.79 1.74
CA GLY A 33 5.47 -4.92 2.89
C GLY A 33 4.72 -4.97 4.22
N PHE A 34 3.60 -4.25 4.36
CA PHE A 34 2.72 -4.39 5.53
C PHE A 34 2.08 -5.78 5.58
N GLY A 35 1.68 -6.33 4.43
CA GLY A 35 1.19 -7.70 4.34
C GLY A 35 2.24 -8.72 4.80
N ILE A 36 3.49 -8.56 4.37
CA ILE A 36 4.63 -9.39 4.81
C ILE A 36 4.80 -9.31 6.33
N MET A 37 4.84 -8.09 6.87
CA MET A 37 4.98 -7.85 8.31
C MET A 37 3.84 -8.52 9.10
N MET A 38 2.60 -8.45 8.63
CA MET A 38 1.45 -9.10 9.26
C MET A 38 1.56 -10.63 9.24
N LEU A 39 2.24 -11.22 8.26
CA LEU A 39 2.45 -12.67 8.18
C LEU A 39 3.64 -13.17 8.99
N THR A 40 4.65 -12.33 9.18
CA THR A 40 5.92 -12.70 9.82
C THR A 40 6.02 -12.29 11.29
N HIS A 41 5.18 -11.37 11.76
CA HIS A 41 5.15 -10.90 13.14
C HIS A 41 3.74 -11.06 13.72
N ASP A 42 3.62 -11.17 15.03
CA ASP A 42 2.32 -11.26 15.73
C ASP A 42 1.78 -9.89 16.15
N GLU A 43 2.63 -8.88 16.13
CA GLU A 43 2.26 -7.50 16.45
C GLU A 43 3.09 -6.46 15.68
N PHE A 44 2.60 -5.24 15.66
CA PHE A 44 3.31 -4.06 15.17
C PHE A 44 3.08 -2.88 16.11
N ASP A 45 4.18 -2.24 16.51
CA ASP A 45 4.15 -0.99 17.27
C ASP A 45 4.31 0.20 16.33
N GLY A 46 3.27 1.00 16.19
CA GLY A 46 3.27 2.19 15.35
C GLY A 46 4.22 3.31 15.84
N LEU A 47 4.70 3.23 17.10
CA LEU A 47 5.68 4.17 17.67
C LEU A 47 7.12 3.63 17.62
N ALA A 48 7.32 2.36 17.24
CA ALA A 48 8.67 1.82 17.12
C ALA A 48 9.49 2.61 16.09
N PRO A 49 10.80 2.83 16.36
CA PRO A 49 11.69 3.44 15.38
C PRO A 49 11.66 2.67 14.05
N ARG A 50 11.61 3.39 12.95
CA ARG A 50 11.59 2.83 11.60
C ARG A 50 12.85 3.22 10.85
N ALA A 51 13.30 2.35 9.97
CA ALA A 51 14.30 2.73 8.98
C ALA A 51 13.77 3.90 8.13
N PRO A 52 14.67 4.79 7.66
CA PRO A 52 14.28 5.84 6.72
C PRO A 52 13.56 5.24 5.51
N GLU A 53 12.54 5.95 5.03
CA GLU A 53 11.86 5.52 3.80
C GLU A 53 12.84 5.55 2.63
N PRO A 54 12.82 4.53 1.75
CA PRO A 54 13.68 4.52 0.58
C PRO A 54 13.31 5.67 -0.35
N ALA A 55 14.32 6.29 -0.96
CA ALA A 55 14.13 7.34 -1.95
C ALA A 55 13.61 6.73 -3.26
N LEU A 56 12.30 6.58 -3.39
CA LEU A 56 11.62 6.09 -4.60
C LEU A 56 11.21 7.29 -5.47
N ALA A 57 12.20 7.89 -6.15
CA ALA A 57 12.00 9.13 -6.87
C ALA A 57 11.20 8.97 -8.17
N THR A 58 11.30 7.82 -8.83
CA THR A 58 10.67 7.57 -10.13
C THR A 58 9.53 6.55 -10.05
N SER A 59 8.67 6.55 -11.07
CA SER A 59 7.63 5.52 -11.22
C SER A 59 8.23 4.12 -11.32
N ALA A 60 9.35 3.98 -12.03
CA ALA A 60 10.06 2.71 -12.20
C ALA A 60 10.56 2.15 -10.86
N ASP A 61 11.12 2.99 -9.98
CA ASP A 61 11.57 2.58 -8.64
C ASP A 61 10.40 2.04 -7.81
N ARG A 62 9.26 2.73 -7.86
CA ARG A 62 8.04 2.35 -7.13
C ARG A 62 7.45 1.04 -7.63
N VAL A 63 7.38 0.86 -8.96
CA VAL A 63 6.93 -0.40 -9.57
C VAL A 63 7.85 -1.55 -9.17
N LYS A 64 9.16 -1.37 -9.31
CA LYS A 64 10.16 -2.39 -8.92
C LYS A 64 10.01 -2.81 -7.45
N MET A 65 9.83 -1.84 -6.54
CA MET A 65 9.59 -2.13 -5.13
C MET A 65 8.28 -2.89 -4.92
N PHE A 66 7.18 -2.40 -5.52
CA PHE A 66 5.87 -3.03 -5.40
C PHE A 66 5.90 -4.48 -5.88
N ASP A 67 6.53 -4.76 -7.03
CA ASP A 67 6.63 -6.09 -7.62
C ASP A 67 7.46 -7.03 -6.75
N ALA A 68 8.61 -6.56 -6.25
CA ALA A 68 9.46 -7.35 -5.37
C ALA A 68 8.74 -7.72 -4.06
N LEU A 69 8.10 -6.75 -3.40
CA LEU A 69 7.33 -6.99 -2.17
C LEU A 69 6.09 -7.86 -2.44
N SER A 70 5.43 -7.70 -3.57
CA SER A 70 4.26 -8.51 -3.96
C SER A 70 4.65 -9.96 -4.21
N ALA A 71 5.79 -10.21 -4.86
CA ALA A 71 6.31 -11.56 -5.07
C ALA A 71 6.63 -12.26 -3.73
N GLN A 72 7.29 -11.54 -2.81
CA GLN A 72 7.58 -12.06 -1.48
C GLN A 72 6.30 -12.35 -0.68
N LEU A 73 5.34 -11.41 -0.69
CA LEU A 73 4.05 -11.59 -0.01
C LEU A 73 3.29 -12.79 -0.56
N ARG A 74 3.28 -12.96 -1.88
CA ARG A 74 2.65 -14.12 -2.54
C ARG A 74 3.23 -15.43 -2.03
N GLY A 75 4.55 -15.57 -1.99
CA GLY A 75 5.20 -16.77 -1.47
C GLY A 75 4.83 -17.09 -0.02
N LEU A 76 4.67 -16.06 0.82
CA LEU A 76 4.19 -16.24 2.20
C LEU A 76 2.72 -16.68 2.25
N LEU A 77 1.87 -16.12 1.41
CA LEU A 77 0.44 -16.46 1.36
C LEU A 77 0.21 -17.88 0.84
N GLU A 78 0.97 -18.35 -0.14
CA GLU A 78 0.89 -19.71 -0.68
C GLU A 78 1.21 -20.78 0.37
N ASN A 79 2.04 -20.44 1.37
CA ASN A 79 2.42 -21.32 2.46
C ASN A 79 1.66 -21.05 3.76
N LEU A 80 0.70 -20.12 3.78
CA LEU A 80 -0.06 -19.75 4.96
C LEU A 80 -1.08 -20.85 5.31
N THR A 81 -0.92 -21.48 6.47
CA THR A 81 -1.92 -22.44 6.96
C THR A 81 -3.14 -21.73 7.55
N TRP A 82 -4.27 -22.43 7.59
CA TRP A 82 -5.48 -21.90 8.17
C TRP A 82 -5.34 -21.58 9.68
N ASP A 83 -4.55 -22.38 10.40
CA ASP A 83 -4.27 -22.12 11.82
C ASP A 83 -3.42 -20.88 12.03
N GLN A 84 -2.44 -20.63 11.16
CA GLN A 84 -1.67 -19.38 11.18
C GLN A 84 -2.54 -18.17 10.85
N ALA A 85 -3.45 -18.28 9.88
CA ALA A 85 -4.36 -17.21 9.48
C ALA A 85 -5.35 -16.81 10.59
N LYS A 86 -5.73 -17.75 11.47
CA LYS A 86 -6.60 -17.52 12.64
C LYS A 86 -5.88 -16.91 13.85
N LYS A 87 -4.54 -16.98 13.92
CA LYS A 87 -3.80 -16.41 15.06
C LYS A 87 -4.13 -14.93 15.22
N PRO A 88 -4.20 -14.44 16.47
CA PRO A 88 -4.39 -13.01 16.72
C PRO A 88 -3.18 -12.22 16.21
N TRP A 89 -3.45 -11.03 15.73
CA TRP A 89 -2.47 -10.03 15.37
C TRP A 89 -2.83 -8.70 16.01
N THR A 90 -1.82 -7.95 16.47
CA THR A 90 -2.02 -6.73 17.25
C THR A 90 -1.35 -5.53 16.61
N LEU A 91 -2.09 -4.42 16.46
CA LEU A 91 -1.54 -3.09 16.24
C LEU A 91 -1.58 -2.33 17.57
N ARG A 92 -0.44 -1.82 18.00
CA ARG A 92 -0.34 -0.96 19.19
C ARG A 92 0.41 0.34 18.89
N PHE A 93 0.26 1.30 19.76
CA PHE A 93 1.04 2.53 19.83
C PHE A 93 1.55 2.68 21.27
N GLY A 94 2.75 2.19 21.52
CA GLY A 94 3.24 1.98 22.88
C GLY A 94 2.35 1.00 23.63
N ASP A 95 1.83 1.41 24.80
CA ASP A 95 0.95 0.56 25.63
C ASP A 95 -0.50 0.50 25.13
N ARG A 96 -0.90 1.37 24.20
CA ARG A 96 -2.26 1.44 23.68
C ARG A 96 -2.47 0.44 22.54
N ILE A 97 -3.31 -0.56 22.74
CA ILE A 97 -3.78 -1.44 21.67
C ILE A 97 -4.80 -0.68 20.81
N ALA A 98 -4.48 -0.49 19.54
CA ALA A 98 -5.36 0.16 18.57
C ALA A 98 -6.26 -0.86 17.83
N MET A 99 -5.73 -2.07 17.60
CA MET A 99 -6.48 -3.16 16.97
C MET A 99 -5.91 -4.51 17.41
N LYS A 100 -6.80 -5.46 17.70
CA LYS A 100 -6.45 -6.87 17.87
C LYS A 100 -7.52 -7.72 17.21
N ALA A 101 -7.13 -8.49 16.20
CA ALA A 101 -8.05 -9.31 15.42
C ALA A 101 -7.32 -10.53 14.84
N GLN A 102 -8.06 -11.46 14.24
CA GLN A 102 -7.45 -12.57 13.51
C GLN A 102 -6.61 -12.03 12.34
N ARG A 103 -5.44 -12.61 12.13
CA ARG A 103 -4.47 -12.22 11.09
C ARG A 103 -5.10 -12.10 9.71
N ALA A 104 -5.95 -13.06 9.29
CA ALA A 104 -6.67 -12.99 8.03
C ALA A 104 -7.55 -11.75 7.90
N GLY A 105 -8.26 -11.38 8.98
CA GLY A 105 -9.09 -10.17 9.00
C GLY A 105 -8.25 -8.89 8.89
N VAL A 106 -7.11 -8.86 9.58
CA VAL A 106 -6.16 -7.73 9.51
C VAL A 106 -5.55 -7.62 8.11
N LEU A 107 -5.11 -8.72 7.51
CA LEU A 107 -4.63 -8.73 6.12
C LEU A 107 -5.67 -8.16 5.16
N ARG A 108 -6.94 -8.59 5.30
CA ARG A 108 -8.02 -8.08 4.45
C ARG A 108 -8.22 -6.58 4.63
N SER A 109 -8.31 -6.08 5.86
CA SER A 109 -8.61 -4.66 6.14
C SER A 109 -7.40 -3.76 5.93
N ALA A 110 -6.25 -4.09 6.52
CA ALA A 110 -5.09 -3.20 6.58
C ALA A 110 -4.13 -3.37 5.39
N PHE A 111 -4.33 -4.38 4.53
CA PHE A 111 -3.59 -4.51 3.28
C PHE A 111 -4.51 -4.43 2.06
N VAL A 112 -5.45 -5.37 1.88
CA VAL A 112 -6.25 -5.44 0.64
C VAL A 112 -7.15 -4.22 0.47
N THR A 113 -7.97 -3.92 1.48
CA THR A 113 -8.90 -2.77 1.44
C THR A 113 -8.14 -1.44 1.44
N HIS A 114 -7.03 -1.36 2.20
CA HIS A 114 -6.16 -0.19 2.26
C HIS A 114 -5.50 0.09 0.90
N SER A 115 -5.04 -0.95 0.20
CA SER A 115 -4.52 -0.84 -1.16
C SER A 115 -5.57 -0.34 -2.14
N ALA A 116 -6.81 -0.84 -2.05
CA ALA A 116 -7.91 -0.37 -2.88
C ALA A 116 -8.23 1.11 -2.63
N HIS A 117 -8.22 1.54 -1.35
CA HIS A 117 -8.43 2.93 -0.96
C HIS A 117 -7.38 3.86 -1.59
N HIS A 118 -6.09 3.57 -1.40
CA HIS A 118 -5.04 4.44 -1.93
C HIS A 118 -4.90 4.36 -3.45
N ARG A 119 -5.22 3.22 -4.06
CA ARG A 119 -5.31 3.10 -5.52
C ARG A 119 -6.39 4.03 -6.08
N ALA A 120 -7.56 4.10 -5.44
CA ALA A 120 -8.62 5.02 -5.85
C ALA A 120 -8.19 6.49 -5.68
N GLN A 121 -7.55 6.84 -4.56
CA GLN A 121 -6.99 8.18 -4.36
C GLN A 121 -5.97 8.54 -5.44
N LEU A 122 -5.04 7.62 -5.76
CA LEU A 122 -4.04 7.85 -6.80
C LEU A 122 -4.70 8.07 -8.17
N GLY A 123 -5.79 7.35 -8.47
CA GLY A 123 -6.56 7.56 -9.70
C GLY A 123 -7.12 8.98 -9.80
N VAL A 124 -7.63 9.55 -8.70
CA VAL A 124 -8.07 10.94 -8.64
C VAL A 124 -6.90 11.91 -8.86
N TYR A 125 -5.74 11.64 -8.24
CA TYR A 125 -4.55 12.49 -8.41
C TYR A 125 -4.05 12.50 -9.87
N LEU A 126 -4.01 11.32 -10.51
CA LEU A 126 -3.65 11.22 -11.92
C LEU A 126 -4.63 12.01 -12.80
N ARG A 127 -5.94 11.91 -12.53
CA ARG A 127 -6.97 12.66 -13.26
C ARG A 127 -6.78 14.17 -13.14
N LEU A 128 -6.47 14.68 -11.96
CA LEU A 128 -6.22 16.11 -11.72
C LEU A 128 -4.93 16.62 -12.39
N LEU A 129 -4.07 15.71 -12.81
CA LEU A 129 -2.84 16.00 -13.56
C LEU A 129 -2.96 15.71 -15.06
N ASP A 130 -4.18 15.47 -15.54
CA ASP A 130 -4.47 15.11 -16.94
C ASP A 130 -3.72 13.84 -17.42
N VAL A 131 -3.41 12.93 -16.48
CA VAL A 131 -2.80 11.64 -16.77
C VAL A 131 -3.90 10.59 -16.94
N ALA A 132 -3.84 9.81 -18.02
CA ALA A 132 -4.78 8.74 -18.28
C ALA A 132 -4.84 7.74 -17.12
N VAL A 133 -6.05 7.44 -16.63
CA VAL A 133 -6.30 6.53 -15.52
C VAL A 133 -6.57 5.13 -16.05
N PRO A 134 -5.78 4.12 -15.66
CA PRO A 134 -6.00 2.76 -16.12
C PRO A 134 -7.29 2.18 -15.57
N TRP A 135 -7.85 1.24 -16.29
CA TRP A 135 -9.00 0.45 -15.86
C TRP A 135 -8.70 -0.28 -14.54
N SER A 136 -9.66 -0.33 -13.62
CA SER A 136 -9.51 -1.02 -12.33
C SER A 136 -10.68 -1.92 -11.95
N TYR A 137 -11.91 -1.40 -11.87
CA TYR A 137 -13.14 -2.15 -11.55
C TYR A 137 -14.16 -2.17 -12.69
N GLY A 138 -13.82 -1.62 -13.79
CA GLY A 138 -14.62 -1.42 -15.00
C GLY A 138 -13.85 -0.50 -15.90
N GLY A 139 -14.32 -0.25 -17.11
CA GLY A 139 -13.68 0.69 -18.03
C GLY A 139 -13.43 2.04 -17.36
N SER A 140 -12.31 2.69 -17.68
CA SER A 140 -12.10 4.09 -17.37
C SER A 140 -12.53 4.95 -18.56
N ALA A 141 -12.58 6.27 -18.39
CA ALA A 141 -12.82 7.19 -19.53
C ALA A 141 -11.68 7.16 -20.56
N ASP A 142 -10.51 6.62 -20.17
CA ASP A 142 -9.29 6.60 -21.00
C ASP A 142 -9.00 5.21 -21.58
N GLU A 143 -9.55 4.15 -20.99
CA GLU A 143 -9.32 2.76 -21.40
C GLU A 143 -10.64 1.98 -21.34
N ASN A 144 -10.98 1.35 -22.45
CA ASN A 144 -12.06 0.37 -22.54
C ASN A 144 -11.46 -1.05 -22.54
N PRO A 145 -12.23 -2.07 -22.05
CA PRO A 145 -11.82 -3.46 -22.14
C PRO A 145 -11.67 -3.94 -23.58
#